data_43e3b17a0316fbf235d676240d5cfa9a
#
_entry.id   43e3b17a0316fbf235d676240d5cfa9a
#
_cell.length_a   1.000
_cell.length_b   1.000
_cell.length_c   1.000
_cell.angle_alpha   90.00
_cell.angle_beta   90.00
_cell.angle_gamma   90.00
#
_symmetry.space_group_name_H-M   'P 1'
#
loop_
_entity.id
_entity.type
_entity.pdbx_description
1 polymer ?
#
loop_
_entity_poly.entity_id
_entity_poly.type
_entity_poly.pdbx_seq_one_letter_code
_entity_poly.pdbx_strand_id
1 'polypeptide(L)'
;NNIIRKFSLNTNKRKLLNEYKGFKWYFKKSKIKIKNKTPLVEYFKNENYLNLPLIKGNKVPFWVSIKETKSLIEILISHYLKVWPKNNITPYHGDLTIDNVLFENLNNPIIIDWEFFQKNELWGLDICHLLISSVVLPNLSNKKRKIPSSELEVFEILWKNFFKQRKIYYLKEPIKYLNKVNKKKLFKEKENDFIQKISNFQKNQILEVIKNNGK
;
A
#
# COMPACT_ATOMS: atom_id res chain seq x y z
N ASN A 1 4.22 -20.42 -20.15
CA ASN A 1 4.40 -19.38 -19.14
C ASN A 1 3.30 -18.33 -19.32
N ASN A 2 2.38 -18.24 -18.37
CA ASN A 2 1.36 -17.20 -18.40
C ASN A 2 2.00 -15.88 -17.96
N ILE A 3 2.04 -14.92 -18.89
CA ILE A 3 2.66 -13.61 -18.71
C ILE A 3 1.59 -12.55 -18.91
N ILE A 4 1.58 -11.53 -18.05
CA ILE A 4 0.85 -10.28 -18.24
C ILE A 4 1.80 -9.29 -18.89
N ARG A 5 1.41 -8.69 -20.00
CA ARG A 5 2.16 -7.63 -20.65
C ARG A 5 1.48 -6.29 -20.40
N LYS A 6 2.18 -5.40 -19.72
CA LYS A 6 1.72 -4.04 -19.40
C LYS A 6 2.47 -3.05 -20.32
N PHE A 7 1.73 -2.27 -21.09
CA PHE A 7 2.28 -1.26 -22.01
C PHE A 7 2.17 0.14 -21.39
N SER A 8 3.12 1.01 -21.73
CA SER A 8 2.99 2.43 -21.46
C SER A 8 2.57 3.18 -22.72
N LEU A 9 1.46 3.87 -22.64
CA LEU A 9 1.08 4.87 -23.62
C LEU A 9 1.92 6.14 -23.36
N ASN A 10 2.85 6.43 -24.23
CA ASN A 10 3.75 7.60 -24.40
C ASN A 10 4.19 8.45 -23.19
N THR A 11 3.40 8.63 -22.14
CA THR A 11 3.70 9.55 -21.02
C THR A 11 4.17 8.84 -19.73
N ASN A 12 4.00 7.52 -19.63
CA ASN A 12 4.15 6.79 -18.36
C ASN A 12 5.33 5.81 -18.30
N LYS A 13 6.37 6.00 -19.11
CA LYS A 13 7.61 5.17 -19.08
C LYS A 13 8.19 5.04 -17.68
N ARG A 14 8.08 6.09 -16.87
CA ARG A 14 8.57 6.10 -15.49
C ARG A 14 7.77 5.17 -14.58
N LYS A 15 6.45 5.07 -14.75
CA LYS A 15 5.61 4.15 -13.99
C LYS A 15 6.04 2.71 -14.25
N LEU A 16 6.21 2.31 -15.51
CA LEU A 16 6.71 0.96 -15.85
C LEU A 16 8.09 0.67 -15.26
N LEU A 17 9.00 1.63 -15.32
CA LEU A 17 10.33 1.46 -14.74
C LEU A 17 10.27 1.31 -13.20
N ASN A 18 9.42 2.09 -12.55
CA ASN A 18 9.20 1.96 -11.10
C ASN A 18 8.61 0.61 -10.77
N GLU A 19 7.59 0.18 -11.51
CA GLU A 19 6.93 -1.11 -11.33
C GLU A 19 7.92 -2.27 -11.51
N TYR A 20 8.76 -2.24 -12.55
CA TYR A 20 9.84 -3.18 -12.73
C TYR A 20 10.79 -3.24 -11.52
N LYS A 21 11.25 -2.07 -11.06
CA LYS A 21 12.17 -1.98 -9.91
C LYS A 21 11.52 -2.48 -8.62
N GLY A 22 10.26 -2.14 -8.41
CA GLY A 22 9.46 -2.55 -7.25
C GLY A 22 9.27 -4.06 -7.20
N PHE A 23 8.78 -4.67 -8.27
CA PHE A 23 8.62 -6.12 -8.34
C PHE A 23 9.96 -6.86 -8.20
N LYS A 24 11.01 -6.40 -8.86
CA LYS A 24 12.34 -7.02 -8.76
C LYS A 24 12.87 -6.99 -7.33
N TRP A 25 12.70 -5.88 -6.63
CA TRP A 25 13.05 -5.77 -5.22
C TRP A 25 12.18 -6.69 -4.36
N TYR A 26 10.86 -6.63 -4.54
CA TYR A 26 9.90 -7.36 -3.73
C TYR A 26 10.06 -8.87 -3.85
N PHE A 27 10.11 -9.44 -5.05
CA PHE A 27 10.29 -10.88 -5.23
C PHE A 27 11.62 -11.39 -4.70
N LYS A 28 12.69 -10.58 -4.81
CA LYS A 28 13.98 -10.91 -4.20
C LYS A 28 13.90 -10.98 -2.68
N LYS A 29 13.15 -10.07 -2.05
CA LYS A 29 13.07 -9.96 -0.58
C LYS A 29 12.05 -10.90 0.04
N SER A 30 10.88 -11.02 -0.55
CA SER A 30 9.81 -11.90 -0.07
C SER A 30 10.10 -13.39 -0.28
N LYS A 31 11.06 -13.71 -1.18
CA LYS A 31 11.37 -15.10 -1.57
C LYS A 31 10.15 -15.87 -2.11
N ILE A 32 9.12 -15.15 -2.56
CA ILE A 32 7.93 -15.74 -3.16
C ILE A 32 8.33 -16.55 -4.38
N LYS A 33 7.77 -17.77 -4.50
CA LYS A 33 7.93 -18.64 -5.65
C LYS A 33 6.57 -18.87 -6.29
N ILE A 34 6.50 -18.74 -7.62
CA ILE A 34 5.33 -19.11 -8.42
C ILE A 34 5.70 -20.38 -9.16
N LYS A 35 4.93 -21.46 -8.95
CA LYS A 35 5.24 -22.80 -9.49
C LYS A 35 6.70 -23.22 -9.20
N ASN A 36 7.15 -23.05 -7.96
CA ASN A 36 8.51 -23.35 -7.48
C ASN A 36 9.66 -22.55 -8.14
N LYS A 37 9.36 -21.54 -8.95
CA LYS A 37 10.35 -20.67 -9.60
C LYS A 37 10.23 -19.23 -9.06
N THR A 38 11.36 -18.53 -9.01
CA THR A 38 11.37 -17.08 -8.76
C THR A 38 10.63 -16.39 -9.90
N PRO A 39 9.67 -15.51 -9.61
CA PRO A 39 8.94 -14.79 -10.65
C PRO A 39 9.89 -13.95 -11.50
N LEU A 40 9.82 -14.12 -12.82
CA LEU A 40 10.60 -13.34 -13.76
C LEU A 40 9.85 -12.06 -14.12
N VAL A 41 10.54 -10.93 -14.00
CA VAL A 41 10.05 -9.61 -14.40
C VAL A 41 11.02 -9.02 -15.41
N GLU A 42 10.54 -8.68 -16.61
CA GLU A 42 11.36 -8.19 -17.70
C GLU A 42 10.84 -6.83 -18.18
N TYR A 43 11.73 -5.85 -18.30
CA TYR A 43 11.41 -4.52 -18.80
C TYR A 43 12.07 -4.26 -20.15
N PHE A 44 11.27 -4.05 -21.16
CA PHE A 44 11.67 -3.77 -22.54
C PHE A 44 11.59 -2.26 -22.80
N LYS A 45 12.68 -1.57 -22.51
CA LYS A 45 12.77 -0.11 -22.52
C LYS A 45 12.44 0.50 -23.89
N ASN A 46 12.93 -0.10 -24.97
CA ASN A 46 12.76 0.43 -26.32
C ASN A 46 11.32 0.26 -26.84
N GLU A 47 10.66 -0.80 -26.41
CA GLU A 47 9.31 -1.17 -26.80
C GLU A 47 8.25 -0.69 -25.81
N ASN A 48 8.67 -0.07 -24.71
CA ASN A 48 7.82 0.50 -23.65
C ASN A 48 6.80 -0.48 -23.06
N TYR A 49 7.23 -1.70 -22.78
CA TYR A 49 6.40 -2.66 -22.06
C TYR A 49 7.15 -3.39 -20.94
N LEU A 50 6.36 -3.97 -20.05
CA LEU A 50 6.79 -4.76 -18.91
C LEU A 50 6.10 -6.12 -18.97
N ASN A 51 6.86 -7.20 -18.96
CA ASN A 51 6.35 -8.54 -18.75
C ASN A 51 6.35 -8.88 -17.26
N LEU A 52 5.19 -9.25 -16.75
CA LEU A 52 4.98 -9.68 -15.38
C LEU A 52 4.51 -11.13 -15.37
N PRO A 53 4.86 -11.92 -14.35
CA PRO A 53 4.28 -13.25 -14.18
C PRO A 53 2.77 -13.12 -13.91
N LEU A 54 1.97 -13.99 -14.52
CA LEU A 54 0.57 -14.11 -14.13
C LEU A 54 0.49 -14.75 -12.74
N ILE A 55 0.06 -13.96 -11.78
CA ILE A 55 -0.16 -14.39 -10.40
C ILE A 55 -1.64 -14.68 -10.23
N LYS A 56 -1.98 -15.88 -9.79
CA LYS A 56 -3.34 -16.23 -9.42
C LYS A 56 -3.58 -15.82 -7.97
N GLY A 57 -4.75 -15.29 -7.68
CA GLY A 57 -5.15 -14.91 -6.33
C GLY A 57 -6.44 -14.09 -6.33
N ASN A 58 -7.07 -14.04 -5.18
CA ASN A 58 -8.28 -13.25 -4.97
C ASN A 58 -7.91 -11.84 -4.55
N LYS A 59 -8.56 -10.85 -5.15
CA LYS A 59 -8.48 -9.45 -4.72
C LYS A 59 -9.61 -9.14 -3.75
N VAL A 60 -9.32 -8.28 -2.78
CA VAL A 60 -10.34 -7.66 -1.94
C VAL A 60 -10.66 -6.30 -2.52
N PRO A 61 -11.91 -6.00 -2.86
CA PRO A 61 -12.29 -4.69 -3.35
C PRO A 61 -12.05 -3.59 -2.31
N PHE A 62 -11.62 -2.41 -2.73
CA PHE A 62 -11.28 -1.29 -1.85
C PHE A 62 -12.47 -0.73 -1.04
N TRP A 63 -13.71 -1.06 -1.42
CA TRP A 63 -14.93 -0.64 -0.71
C TRP A 63 -15.35 -1.57 0.44
N VAL A 64 -14.66 -2.69 0.63
CA VAL A 64 -14.91 -3.59 1.76
C VAL A 64 -14.37 -2.96 3.03
N SER A 65 -15.17 -2.97 4.10
CA SER A 65 -14.83 -2.28 5.35
C SER A 65 -13.58 -2.85 6.02
N ILE A 66 -12.87 -2.01 6.77
CA ILE A 66 -11.71 -2.45 7.57
C ILE A 66 -12.08 -3.52 8.59
N LYS A 67 -13.33 -3.53 9.06
CA LYS A 67 -13.82 -4.53 10.00
C LYS A 67 -13.87 -5.91 9.36
N GLU A 68 -14.37 -6.00 8.13
CA GLU A 68 -14.47 -7.27 7.37
C GLU A 68 -13.09 -7.75 6.89
N THR A 69 -12.18 -6.82 6.61
CA THR A 69 -10.83 -7.13 6.11
C THR A 69 -9.77 -7.23 7.20
N LYS A 70 -10.12 -7.09 8.49
CA LYS A 70 -9.19 -7.04 9.61
C LYS A 70 -8.13 -8.15 9.58
N SER A 71 -8.55 -9.40 9.47
CA SER A 71 -7.65 -10.56 9.45
C SER A 71 -6.68 -10.54 8.26
N LEU A 72 -7.14 -10.11 7.09
CA LEU A 72 -6.28 -9.98 5.90
C LEU A 72 -5.26 -8.86 6.06
N ILE A 73 -5.64 -7.74 6.69
CA ILE A 73 -4.73 -6.64 7.00
C ILE A 73 -3.68 -7.09 8.02
N GLU A 74 -4.05 -7.86 9.04
CA GLU A 74 -3.10 -8.42 10.03
C GLU A 74 -2.08 -9.35 9.34
N ILE A 75 -2.52 -10.19 8.42
CA ILE A 75 -1.63 -11.04 7.60
C ILE A 75 -0.69 -10.19 6.76
N LEU A 76 -1.21 -9.14 6.11
CA LEU A 76 -0.40 -8.24 5.29
C LEU A 76 0.62 -7.44 6.12
N ILE A 77 0.25 -6.99 7.32
CA ILE A 77 1.16 -6.36 8.28
C ILE A 77 2.27 -7.34 8.67
N SER A 78 1.92 -8.59 8.99
CA SER A 78 2.89 -9.63 9.34
C SER A 78 3.85 -9.91 8.17
N HIS A 79 3.34 -9.94 6.95
CA HIS A 79 4.14 -10.08 5.73
C HIS A 79 5.09 -8.88 5.55
N TYR A 80 4.59 -7.66 5.72
CA TYR A 80 5.39 -6.44 5.66
C TYR A 80 6.56 -6.50 6.65
N LEU A 81 6.30 -6.88 7.90
CA LEU A 81 7.32 -6.98 8.95
C LEU A 81 8.41 -8.00 8.64
N LYS A 82 8.11 -9.03 7.85
CA LYS A 82 9.09 -10.04 7.39
C LYS A 82 9.92 -9.58 6.20
N VAL A 83 9.31 -8.83 5.28
CA VAL A 83 9.92 -8.50 3.98
C VAL A 83 10.67 -7.18 4.00
N TRP A 84 10.11 -6.14 4.65
CA TRP A 84 10.73 -4.82 4.69
C TRP A 84 11.89 -4.75 5.69
N PRO A 85 13.01 -4.13 5.32
CA PRO A 85 14.12 -3.94 6.23
C PRO A 85 13.71 -3.12 7.45
N LYS A 86 14.28 -3.45 8.62
CA LYS A 86 14.00 -2.75 9.88
C LYS A 86 14.75 -1.41 10.02
N ASN A 87 15.09 -0.77 8.93
CA ASN A 87 15.78 0.53 8.90
C ASN A 87 14.76 1.68 8.93
N ASN A 88 15.20 2.87 9.34
CA ASN A 88 14.33 4.05 9.33
C ASN A 88 13.93 4.46 7.91
N ILE A 89 14.80 4.22 6.95
CA ILE A 89 14.56 4.46 5.52
C ILE A 89 14.50 3.13 4.79
N THR A 90 13.45 2.92 4.04
CA THR A 90 13.15 1.65 3.36
C THR A 90 12.55 1.88 1.98
N PRO A 91 12.53 0.86 1.14
CA PRO A 91 11.69 0.87 -0.04
C PRO A 91 10.21 1.07 0.31
N TYR A 92 9.52 1.76 -0.55
CA TYR A 92 8.15 2.21 -0.41
C TYR A 92 7.34 1.81 -1.64
N HIS A 93 6.24 1.12 -1.44
CA HIS A 93 5.32 0.74 -2.52
C HIS A 93 4.67 1.97 -3.15
N GLY A 94 4.19 2.85 -2.30
CA GLY A 94 3.66 4.15 -2.66
C GLY A 94 2.16 4.21 -2.88
N ASP A 95 1.50 3.06 -2.98
CA ASP A 95 0.06 2.93 -3.12
C ASP A 95 -0.40 1.58 -2.54
N LEU A 96 0.07 1.25 -1.33
CA LEU A 96 -0.32 0.00 -0.69
C LEU A 96 -1.73 0.11 -0.13
N THR A 97 -2.69 -0.38 -0.91
CA THR A 97 -4.10 -0.53 -0.55
C THR A 97 -4.46 -2.01 -0.55
N ILE A 98 -5.59 -2.38 0.04
CA ILE A 98 -5.98 -3.81 0.12
C ILE A 98 -6.27 -4.43 -1.26
N ASP A 99 -6.73 -3.65 -2.21
CA ASP A 99 -7.00 -4.08 -3.59
C ASP A 99 -5.72 -4.22 -4.44
N ASN A 100 -4.58 -3.70 -3.97
CA ASN A 100 -3.26 -3.94 -4.55
C ASN A 100 -2.56 -5.18 -3.96
N VAL A 101 -3.35 -6.08 -3.34
CA VAL A 101 -2.85 -7.35 -2.80
C VAL A 101 -3.64 -8.52 -3.38
N LEU A 102 -2.92 -9.54 -3.82
CA LEU A 102 -3.48 -10.83 -4.21
C LEU A 102 -3.27 -11.83 -3.08
N PHE A 103 -4.33 -12.51 -2.70
CA PHE A 103 -4.29 -13.60 -1.74
C PHE A 103 -4.42 -14.93 -2.49
N GLU A 104 -3.30 -15.61 -2.74
CA GLU A 104 -3.30 -16.95 -3.36
C GLU A 104 -3.93 -17.96 -2.39
N ASN A 105 -3.55 -17.85 -1.13
CA ASN A 105 -4.24 -18.41 0.04
C ASN A 105 -4.17 -17.37 1.16
N LEU A 106 -4.94 -17.55 2.23
CA LEU A 106 -5.04 -16.56 3.31
C LEU A 106 -3.70 -16.20 3.96
N ASN A 107 -2.67 -17.05 3.83
CA ASN A 107 -1.38 -16.85 4.51
C ASN A 107 -0.28 -16.24 3.63
N ASN A 108 -0.48 -16.14 2.32
CA ASN A 108 0.54 -15.70 1.38
C ASN A 108 0.05 -14.51 0.54
N PRO A 109 0.08 -13.29 1.09
CA PRO A 109 -0.27 -12.10 0.32
C PRO A 109 0.85 -11.77 -0.67
N ILE A 110 0.46 -11.41 -1.90
CA ILE A 110 1.37 -10.97 -2.95
C ILE A 110 1.00 -9.54 -3.32
N ILE A 111 1.91 -8.62 -3.06
CA ILE A 111 1.72 -7.20 -3.34
C ILE A 111 2.00 -6.94 -4.83
N ILE A 112 1.07 -6.27 -5.48
CA ILE A 112 1.10 -5.94 -6.92
C ILE A 112 1.02 -4.44 -7.13
N ASP A 113 1.16 -4.00 -8.39
CA ASP A 113 1.01 -2.60 -8.81
C ASP A 113 2.02 -1.63 -8.18
N TRP A 114 3.31 -1.87 -8.49
CA TRP A 114 4.46 -1.14 -7.95
C TRP A 114 4.80 0.15 -8.73
N GLU A 115 3.87 0.73 -9.45
CA GLU A 115 4.13 1.89 -10.31
C GLU A 115 4.60 3.16 -9.54
N PHE A 116 4.31 3.24 -8.25
CA PHE A 116 4.73 4.32 -7.36
C PHE A 116 5.97 4.00 -6.51
N PHE A 117 6.65 2.91 -6.82
CA PHE A 117 7.82 2.46 -6.06
C PHE A 117 8.89 3.53 -5.90
N GLN A 118 9.38 3.68 -4.67
CA GLN A 118 10.53 4.50 -4.29
C GLN A 118 11.48 3.70 -3.41
N LYS A 119 12.80 3.96 -3.55
CA LYS A 119 13.80 3.20 -2.77
C LYS A 119 13.92 3.66 -1.33
N ASN A 120 13.69 4.94 -1.06
CA ASN A 120 14.09 5.61 0.17
C ASN A 120 12.94 6.46 0.71
N GLU A 121 12.09 5.85 1.53
CA GLU A 121 11.04 6.54 2.28
C GLU A 121 11.01 6.04 3.73
N LEU A 122 10.25 6.70 4.58
CA LEU A 122 10.15 6.33 5.99
C LEU A 122 9.53 4.94 6.15
N TRP A 123 10.13 4.14 7.03
CA TRP A 123 9.59 2.84 7.37
C TRP A 123 8.19 2.94 7.97
N GLY A 124 7.30 2.02 7.60
CA GLY A 124 5.91 1.99 8.07
C GLY A 124 4.96 2.90 7.29
N LEU A 125 5.45 3.70 6.34
CA LEU A 125 4.61 4.61 5.57
C LEU A 125 3.60 3.87 4.68
N ASP A 126 3.99 2.71 4.13
CA ASP A 126 3.07 1.84 3.39
C ASP A 126 1.94 1.32 4.29
N ILE A 127 2.24 0.99 5.55
CA ILE A 127 1.21 0.54 6.50
C ILE A 127 0.31 1.70 6.94
N CYS A 128 0.85 2.91 7.09
CA CYS A 128 0.01 4.09 7.28
C CYS A 128 -0.97 4.27 6.11
N HIS A 129 -0.47 4.13 4.88
CA HIS A 129 -1.29 4.23 3.68
C HIS A 129 -2.37 3.15 3.64
N LEU A 130 -2.00 1.89 3.90
CA LEU A 130 -2.92 0.75 3.97
C LEU A 130 -4.02 0.98 4.99
N LEU A 131 -3.68 1.31 6.23
CA LEU A 131 -4.66 1.47 7.30
C LEU A 131 -5.60 2.65 7.05
N ILE A 132 -5.07 3.79 6.63
CA ILE A 132 -5.88 4.97 6.32
C ILE A 132 -6.79 4.71 5.12
N SER A 133 -6.29 4.08 4.06
CA SER A 133 -7.10 3.74 2.89
C SER A 133 -8.21 2.75 3.22
N SER A 134 -7.91 1.74 4.05
CA SER A 134 -8.90 0.72 4.45
C SER A 134 -10.07 1.27 5.27
N VAL A 135 -9.88 2.43 5.90
CA VAL A 135 -10.97 3.13 6.62
C VAL A 135 -11.65 4.15 5.71
N VAL A 136 -10.88 4.87 4.89
CA VAL A 136 -11.42 6.01 4.13
C VAL A 136 -12.13 5.56 2.85
N LEU A 137 -11.53 4.64 2.09
CA LEU A 137 -12.07 4.25 0.78
C LEU A 137 -13.49 3.66 0.85
N PRO A 138 -13.82 2.76 1.79
CA PRO A 138 -15.19 2.27 1.94
C PRO A 138 -16.20 3.37 2.28
N ASN A 139 -15.74 4.43 2.94
CA ASN A 139 -16.59 5.52 3.41
C ASN A 139 -16.65 6.74 2.46
N LEU A 140 -15.92 6.73 1.33
CA LEU A 140 -15.93 7.86 0.38
C LEU A 140 -17.29 8.07 -0.31
N SER A 141 -18.02 7.00 -0.60
CA SER A 141 -19.35 7.04 -1.22
C SER A 141 -20.45 7.47 -0.25
N ASN A 142 -20.18 7.41 1.05
CA ASN A 142 -21.16 7.80 2.06
C ASN A 142 -21.24 9.33 2.16
N LYS A 143 -22.39 9.92 1.78
CA LYS A 143 -22.61 11.38 1.81
C LYS A 143 -22.40 11.99 3.20
N LYS A 144 -22.58 11.25 4.28
CA LYS A 144 -22.33 11.71 5.67
C LYS A 144 -20.86 11.83 6.01
N ARG A 145 -19.97 11.26 5.23
CA ARG A 145 -18.51 11.33 5.37
C ARG A 145 -17.96 11.05 6.79
N LYS A 146 -18.76 10.36 7.60
CA LYS A 146 -18.38 9.97 8.96
C LYS A 146 -17.91 8.52 8.92
N ILE A 147 -16.73 8.27 9.49
CA ILE A 147 -16.23 6.91 9.69
C ILE A 147 -16.99 6.31 10.89
N PRO A 148 -17.57 5.12 10.76
CA PRO A 148 -18.23 4.43 11.88
C PRO A 148 -17.28 4.18 13.04
N SER A 149 -17.76 4.32 14.28
CA SER A 149 -16.92 4.09 15.48
C SER A 149 -16.34 2.68 15.52
N SER A 150 -17.12 1.67 15.13
CA SER A 150 -16.61 0.29 15.06
C SER A 150 -15.45 0.08 14.07
N GLU A 151 -15.36 0.88 13.01
CA GLU A 151 -14.23 0.86 12.08
C GLU A 151 -13.04 1.62 12.65
N LEU A 152 -13.26 2.73 13.35
CA LEU A 152 -12.21 3.46 14.06
C LEU A 152 -11.58 2.61 15.17
N GLU A 153 -12.37 1.81 15.90
CA GLU A 153 -11.86 0.86 16.89
C GLU A 153 -10.94 -0.19 16.26
N VAL A 154 -11.35 -0.78 15.12
CA VAL A 154 -10.48 -1.73 14.40
C VAL A 154 -9.21 -1.05 13.91
N PHE A 155 -9.34 0.15 13.34
CA PHE A 155 -8.19 0.95 12.91
C PHE A 155 -7.24 1.21 14.09
N GLU A 156 -7.75 1.58 15.25
CA GLU A 156 -6.98 1.83 16.47
C GLU A 156 -6.19 0.58 16.91
N ILE A 157 -6.85 -0.57 16.94
CA ILE A 157 -6.22 -1.84 17.31
C ILE A 157 -5.07 -2.17 16.34
N LEU A 158 -5.31 -2.10 15.04
CA LEU A 158 -4.30 -2.40 14.01
C LEU A 158 -3.14 -1.40 14.06
N TRP A 159 -3.45 -0.11 14.25
CA TRP A 159 -2.45 0.95 14.39
C TRP A 159 -1.56 0.71 15.61
N LYS A 160 -2.15 0.49 16.78
CA LYS A 160 -1.42 0.17 18.02
C LYS A 160 -0.53 -1.05 17.85
N ASN A 161 -1.07 -2.14 17.33
CA ASN A 161 -0.35 -3.40 17.18
C ASN A 161 0.87 -3.27 16.26
N PHE A 162 0.75 -2.48 15.19
CA PHE A 162 1.86 -2.23 14.28
C PHE A 162 2.91 -1.27 14.87
N PHE A 163 2.49 -0.11 15.37
CA PHE A 163 3.41 0.95 15.78
C PHE A 163 4.00 0.77 17.19
N LYS A 164 3.43 -0.08 18.06
CA LYS A 164 4.07 -0.51 19.30
C LYS A 164 5.40 -1.23 19.08
N GLN A 165 5.57 -1.87 17.95
CA GLN A 165 6.79 -2.63 17.63
C GLN A 165 8.00 -1.73 17.39
N ARG A 166 7.77 -0.43 17.15
CA ARG A 166 8.81 0.58 17.02
C ARG A 166 8.29 1.92 17.53
N LYS A 167 9.12 2.62 18.32
CA LYS A 167 8.86 4.01 18.72
C LYS A 167 9.05 4.94 17.51
N ILE A 168 8.03 5.03 16.65
CA ILE A 168 8.09 5.85 15.43
C ILE A 168 7.52 7.23 15.74
N TYR A 169 8.28 8.05 16.44
CA TYR A 169 7.88 9.40 16.83
C TYR A 169 7.65 10.36 15.67
N TYR A 170 8.21 10.07 14.50
CA TYR A 170 8.11 10.92 13.32
C TYR A 170 6.80 10.77 12.53
N LEU A 171 5.98 9.78 12.83
CA LEU A 171 4.67 9.59 12.19
C LEU A 171 3.52 10.21 12.98
N LYS A 172 3.77 11.27 13.74
CA LYS A 172 2.72 12.03 14.45
C LYS A 172 1.66 12.63 13.53
N GLU A 173 2.03 12.95 12.30
CA GLU A 173 1.13 13.51 11.28
C GLU A 173 1.20 12.70 9.97
N PRO A 174 0.80 11.42 9.96
CA PRO A 174 0.99 10.54 8.81
C PRO A 174 0.26 11.04 7.55
N ILE A 175 -0.93 11.62 7.68
CA ILE A 175 -1.70 12.15 6.54
C ILE A 175 -0.94 13.33 5.89
N LYS A 176 -0.37 14.23 6.69
CA LYS A 176 0.43 15.35 6.19
C LYS A 176 1.69 14.87 5.49
N TYR A 177 2.34 13.85 6.06
CA TYR A 177 3.54 13.25 5.48
C TYR A 177 3.22 12.54 4.16
N LEU A 178 2.19 11.71 4.11
CA LEU A 178 1.73 11.04 2.90
C LEU A 178 1.40 12.05 1.79
N ASN A 179 0.70 13.14 2.12
CA ASN A 179 0.43 14.23 1.18
C ASN A 179 1.72 14.88 0.65
N LYS A 180 2.75 15.07 1.51
CA LYS A 180 4.04 15.63 1.10
C LYS A 180 4.79 14.69 0.17
N VAL A 181 4.81 13.40 0.47
CA VAL A 181 5.43 12.38 -0.37
C VAL A 181 4.71 12.27 -1.70
N ASN A 182 3.39 12.26 -1.70
CA ASN A 182 2.59 12.23 -2.92
C ASN A 182 2.77 13.48 -3.79
N LYS A 183 2.91 14.67 -3.19
CA LYS A 183 3.23 15.90 -3.95
C LYS A 183 4.64 15.90 -4.56
N LYS A 184 5.61 15.27 -3.90
CA LYS A 184 6.96 15.07 -4.45
C LYS A 184 6.97 14.04 -5.57
N LYS A 185 5.95 13.19 -5.64
CA LYS A 185 5.80 12.27 -6.74
C LYS A 185 5.53 13.06 -8.00
N LEU A 186 6.42 13.06 -8.81
CA LEU A 186 6.74 13.37 -10.17
C LEU A 186 5.60 13.17 -11.19
N PHE A 187 4.43 12.84 -10.74
CA PHE A 187 3.24 12.70 -11.55
C PHE A 187 2.37 13.93 -11.30
N LYS A 188 2.39 14.85 -12.24
CA LYS A 188 1.47 15.99 -12.32
C LYS A 188 0.00 15.54 -12.56
N GLU A 189 -0.26 14.25 -12.55
CA GLU A 189 -1.59 13.69 -12.74
C GLU A 189 -2.42 13.98 -11.49
N LYS A 190 -3.37 14.89 -11.62
CA LYS A 190 -4.40 15.26 -10.64
C LYS A 190 -5.37 14.10 -10.33
N GLU A 191 -5.05 12.87 -10.77
CA GLU A 191 -5.94 11.74 -10.72
C GLU A 191 -5.88 11.03 -9.37
N ASN A 192 -7.00 11.11 -8.68
CA ASN A 192 -7.52 10.11 -7.75
C ASN A 192 -6.73 9.76 -6.49
N ASP A 193 -5.84 10.61 -6.00
CA ASP A 193 -5.27 10.39 -4.68
C ASP A 193 -6.38 10.52 -3.62
N PHE A 194 -6.83 9.39 -3.06
CA PHE A 194 -7.87 9.37 -2.03
C PHE A 194 -7.48 10.24 -0.82
N ILE A 195 -6.19 10.39 -0.53
CA ILE A 195 -5.69 11.22 0.57
C ILE A 195 -6.07 12.69 0.36
N GLN A 196 -6.15 13.17 -0.88
CA GLN A 196 -6.64 14.52 -1.19
C GLN A 196 -8.17 14.64 -1.06
N LYS A 197 -8.88 13.50 -1.12
CA LYS A 197 -10.34 13.43 -1.00
C LYS A 197 -10.82 13.23 0.43
N ILE A 198 -9.91 12.99 1.39
CA ILE A 198 -10.25 12.87 2.81
C ILE A 198 -10.85 14.18 3.29
N SER A 199 -12.08 14.12 3.79
CA SER A 199 -12.71 15.30 4.40
C SER A 199 -11.97 15.71 5.69
N ASN A 200 -12.02 16.98 6.05
CA ASN A 200 -11.42 17.45 7.30
C ASN A 200 -12.00 16.72 8.52
N PHE A 201 -13.26 16.35 8.47
CA PHE A 201 -13.90 15.60 9.54
C PHE A 201 -13.29 14.19 9.69
N GLN A 202 -13.22 13.40 8.62
CA GLN A 202 -12.58 12.08 8.63
C GLN A 202 -11.10 12.14 9.03
N LYS A 203 -10.40 13.17 8.52
CA LYS A 203 -9.01 13.42 8.90
C LYS A 203 -8.88 13.64 10.40
N ASN A 204 -9.76 14.43 11.01
CA ASN A 204 -9.73 14.69 12.44
C ASN A 204 -10.04 13.43 13.25
N GLN A 205 -11.03 12.61 12.84
CA GLN A 205 -11.34 11.34 13.48
C GLN A 205 -10.10 10.41 13.51
N ILE A 206 -9.42 10.26 12.38
CA ILE A 206 -8.22 9.42 12.26
C ILE A 206 -7.07 10.00 13.12
N LEU A 207 -6.83 11.30 13.06
CA LEU A 207 -5.76 11.96 13.82
C LEU A 207 -6.00 11.90 15.33
N GLU A 208 -7.24 11.94 15.78
CA GLU A 208 -7.59 11.78 17.19
C GLU A 208 -7.21 10.39 17.70
N VAL A 209 -7.57 9.35 16.96
CA VAL A 209 -7.14 7.97 17.26
C VAL A 209 -5.62 7.85 17.33
N ILE A 210 -4.89 8.41 16.36
CA ILE A 210 -3.42 8.36 16.31
C ILE A 210 -2.80 9.09 17.50
N LYS A 211 -3.30 10.29 17.86
CA LYS A 211 -2.79 11.08 18.98
C LYS A 211 -2.98 10.40 20.31
N ASN A 212 -4.12 9.77 20.55
CA ASN A 212 -4.42 9.06 21.79
C ASN A 212 -3.53 7.84 21.99
N ASN A 213 -2.87 7.35 20.93
CA ASN A 213 -1.98 6.20 20.94
C ASN A 213 -0.48 6.54 20.94
N GLY A 214 -0.14 7.82 20.88
CA GLY A 214 1.23 8.33 20.91
C GLY A 214 1.72 8.77 22.30
N LYS A 215 0.89 8.58 23.30
CA LYS A 215 1.24 8.75 24.71
C LYS A 215 1.50 7.38 25.33
#